data_e07bc301f0fc73c4f1568b83157eb374
#
_entry.id   e07bc301f0fc73c4f1568b83157eb374
#
_cell.length_a   1.000
_cell.length_b   1.000
_cell.length_c   1.000
_cell.angle_alpha   90.00
_cell.angle_beta   90.00
_cell.angle_gamma   90.00
#
_symmetry.space_group_name_H-M   'P 1'
#
loop_
_entity.id
_entity.type
_entity.pdbx_description
1 polymer ?
#
loop_
_entity_poly.entity_id
_entity_poly.type
_entity_poly.pdbx_seq_one_letter_code
_entity_poly.pdbx_strand_id
1 'polypeptide(L)'
;TGFKSTEVTDLANFLKYGVVDMTRYVDYATKKPIGADAARGKPSYDKLCAGCHGADGKKLNFGSDKDPEYVGTVAKDNPQEFIHKTWVGQPGSEPPMPSALVSGWNIQQVVDVLAYAQTLPEK
;
A
#
# COMPACT_ATOMS: atom_id res chain seq x y z
N THR A 1 -15.02 -31.12 5.02
CA THR A 1 -14.84 -30.35 4.64
C THR A 1 -15.30 -28.88 4.56
N GLY A 2 -15.58 -28.00 5.04
CA GLY A 2 -15.81 -26.58 4.95
C GLY A 2 -14.97 -25.83 5.98
N PHE A 3 -15.08 -24.54 5.94
CA PHE A 3 -14.47 -23.68 6.95
C PHE A 3 -15.22 -23.82 8.26
N LYS A 4 -14.51 -23.67 9.38
CA LYS A 4 -15.15 -23.49 10.68
C LYS A 4 -15.95 -22.21 10.66
N SER A 5 -17.02 -22.11 11.48
CA SER A 5 -17.87 -20.93 11.50
C SER A 5 -17.11 -19.64 11.83
N THR A 6 -16.07 -19.71 12.69
CA THR A 6 -15.21 -18.56 12.97
C THR A 6 -14.39 -18.13 11.74
N GLU A 7 -13.89 -19.07 10.95
CA GLU A 7 -13.15 -18.78 9.72
C GLU A 7 -14.04 -18.13 8.67
N VAL A 8 -15.27 -18.60 8.53
CA VAL A 8 -16.27 -18.00 7.63
C VAL A 8 -16.60 -16.57 8.05
N THR A 9 -16.76 -16.33 9.35
CA THR A 9 -17.02 -14.99 9.88
C THR A 9 -15.83 -14.07 9.64
N ASP A 10 -14.59 -14.54 9.84
CA ASP A 10 -13.39 -13.74 9.59
C ASP A 10 -13.24 -13.39 8.12
N LEU A 11 -13.51 -14.34 7.22
CA LEU A 11 -13.50 -14.09 5.78
C LEU A 11 -14.56 -13.07 5.38
N ALA A 12 -15.78 -13.20 5.90
CA ALA A 12 -16.87 -12.25 5.64
C ALA A 12 -16.52 -10.84 6.12
N ASN A 13 -15.92 -10.70 7.29
CA ASN A 13 -15.44 -9.42 7.80
C ASN A 13 -14.33 -8.84 6.93
N PHE A 14 -13.38 -9.66 6.47
CA PHE A 14 -12.35 -9.22 5.55
C PHE A 14 -12.95 -8.71 4.25
N LEU A 15 -13.88 -9.44 3.65
CA LEU A 15 -14.54 -9.04 2.40
C LEU A 15 -15.33 -7.74 2.56
N LYS A 16 -15.94 -7.52 3.73
CA LYS A 16 -16.73 -6.32 4.01
C LYS A 16 -15.88 -5.08 4.28
N TYR A 17 -14.79 -5.22 5.04
CA TYR A 17 -14.00 -4.09 5.54
C TYR A 17 -12.60 -4.00 4.93
N GLY A 18 -12.08 -5.09 4.38
CA GLY A 18 -10.73 -5.13 3.81
C GLY A 18 -10.67 -4.95 2.30
N VAL A 19 -11.79 -5.21 1.60
CA VAL A 19 -11.85 -5.05 0.14
C VAL A 19 -12.06 -3.58 -0.21
N VAL A 20 -11.26 -3.10 -1.15
CA VAL A 20 -11.28 -1.72 -1.62
C VAL A 20 -11.68 -1.69 -3.09
N ASP A 21 -12.66 -0.85 -3.43
CA ASP A 21 -12.97 -0.55 -4.83
C ASP A 21 -11.91 0.41 -5.37
N MET A 22 -10.92 -0.14 -6.05
CA MET A 22 -9.77 0.63 -6.54
C MET A 22 -10.15 1.70 -7.55
N THR A 23 -11.27 1.54 -8.26
CA THR A 23 -11.71 2.53 -9.25
C THR A 23 -12.09 3.87 -8.62
N ARG A 24 -12.40 3.86 -7.32
CA ARG A 24 -12.69 5.10 -6.58
C ARG A 24 -11.44 5.90 -6.25
N TYR A 25 -10.28 5.24 -6.19
CA TYR A 25 -9.05 5.81 -5.66
C TYR A 25 -7.95 5.94 -6.69
N VAL A 26 -8.03 5.21 -7.80
CA VAL A 26 -7.01 5.22 -8.85
C VAL A 26 -7.69 5.39 -10.22
N ASP A 27 -7.20 6.35 -10.99
CA ASP A 27 -7.51 6.44 -12.42
C ASP A 27 -6.60 5.46 -13.16
N TYR A 28 -7.17 4.40 -13.69
CA TYR A 28 -6.41 3.32 -14.33
C TYR A 28 -5.75 3.76 -15.64
N ALA A 29 -6.31 4.77 -16.31
CA ALA A 29 -5.74 5.27 -17.55
C ALA A 29 -4.44 6.07 -17.31
N THR A 30 -4.41 6.88 -16.25
CA THR A 30 -3.26 7.72 -15.91
C THR A 30 -2.37 7.15 -14.82
N LYS A 31 -2.84 6.12 -14.11
CA LYS A 31 -2.20 5.54 -12.92
C LYS A 31 -2.00 6.56 -11.80
N LYS A 32 -2.89 7.54 -11.70
CA LYS A 32 -2.84 8.58 -10.69
C LYS A 32 -3.90 8.37 -9.63
N PRO A 33 -3.60 8.69 -8.36
CA PRO A 33 -4.60 8.63 -7.30
C PRO A 33 -5.64 9.73 -7.47
N ILE A 34 -6.88 9.42 -7.12
CA ILE A 34 -8.02 10.33 -7.21
C ILE A 34 -8.26 10.95 -5.84
N GLY A 35 -8.38 12.28 -5.78
CA GLY A 35 -8.67 12.99 -4.53
C GLY A 35 -7.58 12.90 -3.48
N ALA A 36 -6.33 12.70 -3.91
CA ALA A 36 -5.19 12.52 -3.02
C ALA A 36 -4.34 13.78 -2.92
N ASP A 37 -3.60 13.88 -1.81
CA ASP A 37 -2.70 15.00 -1.55
C ASP A 37 -1.36 14.44 -1.04
N ALA A 38 -0.30 14.62 -1.85
CA ALA A 38 1.04 14.15 -1.51
C ALA A 38 1.59 14.80 -0.23
N ALA A 39 1.26 16.08 0.00
CA ALA A 39 1.71 16.78 1.20
C ALA A 39 1.08 16.20 2.47
N ARG A 40 -0.18 15.76 2.40
CA ARG A 40 -0.81 15.02 3.51
C ARG A 40 -0.22 13.62 3.68
N GLY A 41 0.19 12.99 2.60
CA GLY A 41 0.74 11.64 2.62
C GLY A 41 2.13 11.55 3.22
N LYS A 42 2.94 12.58 3.11
CA LYS A 42 4.33 12.56 3.58
C LYS A 42 4.47 12.23 5.08
N PRO A 43 3.76 12.91 6.01
CA PRO A 43 3.89 12.56 7.42
C PRO A 43 3.47 11.11 7.73
N SER A 44 2.45 10.61 7.05
CA SER A 44 2.00 9.22 7.21
C SER A 44 3.03 8.23 6.67
N TYR A 45 3.64 8.53 5.52
CA TYR A 45 4.73 7.73 4.98
C TYR A 45 5.92 7.69 5.95
N ASP A 46 6.33 8.85 6.45
CA ASP A 46 7.47 8.96 7.36
C ASP A 46 7.22 8.15 8.66
N LYS A 47 5.98 8.11 9.12
CA LYS A 47 5.61 7.44 10.36
C LYS A 47 5.55 5.92 10.22
N LEU A 48 4.97 5.40 9.13
CA LEU A 48 4.70 3.95 8.99
C LEU A 48 5.66 3.26 8.02
N CYS A 49 6.13 3.92 6.98
CA CYS A 49 6.81 3.28 5.86
C CYS A 49 8.31 3.51 5.84
N ALA A 50 8.76 4.71 6.17
CA ALA A 50 10.15 5.13 6.00
C ALA A 50 11.14 4.34 6.86
N GLY A 51 10.72 3.80 7.99
CA GLY A 51 11.58 3.00 8.86
C GLY A 51 12.15 1.78 8.16
N CYS A 52 11.34 1.12 7.34
CA CYS A 52 11.73 -0.07 6.57
C CYS A 52 12.13 0.26 5.13
N HIS A 53 11.44 1.20 4.49
CA HIS A 53 11.63 1.50 3.07
C HIS A 53 12.60 2.67 2.80
N GLY A 54 12.96 3.42 3.83
CA GLY A 54 13.80 4.61 3.70
C GLY A 54 13.00 5.86 3.36
N ALA A 55 13.56 7.03 3.63
CA ALA A 55 12.92 8.31 3.33
C ALA A 55 12.71 8.51 1.82
N ASP A 56 13.58 7.94 0.99
CA ASP A 56 13.49 7.97 -0.48
C ASP A 56 12.82 6.72 -1.06
N GLY A 57 12.40 5.77 -0.22
CA GLY A 57 11.76 4.52 -0.65
C GLY A 57 12.71 3.49 -1.24
N LYS A 58 14.03 3.68 -1.15
CA LYS A 58 15.03 2.85 -1.84
C LYS A 58 15.77 1.88 -0.93
N LYS A 59 15.40 1.79 0.34
CA LYS A 59 16.09 0.90 1.29
C LYS A 59 15.83 -0.58 1.00
N LEU A 60 14.66 -0.93 0.47
CA LEU A 60 14.30 -2.29 0.07
C LEU A 60 14.09 -2.34 -1.44
N ASN A 61 14.73 -3.29 -2.10
CA ASN A 61 14.57 -3.57 -3.52
C ASN A 61 13.66 -4.79 -3.69
N PHE A 62 12.50 -4.60 -4.32
CA PHE A 62 11.52 -5.68 -4.56
C PHE A 62 11.79 -6.44 -5.85
N GLY A 63 12.64 -5.90 -6.73
CA GLY A 63 13.00 -6.52 -7.99
C GLY A 63 14.34 -7.25 -7.91
N SER A 64 15.13 -7.14 -8.96
CA SER A 64 16.47 -7.74 -9.06
C SER A 64 17.55 -6.65 -9.09
N ASP A 65 18.82 -7.05 -9.00
CA ASP A 65 19.93 -6.10 -9.12
C ASP A 65 19.98 -5.46 -10.51
N LYS A 66 19.53 -6.19 -11.53
CA LYS A 66 19.50 -5.69 -12.92
C LYS A 66 18.28 -4.84 -13.21
N ASP A 67 17.17 -5.11 -12.53
CA ASP A 67 15.91 -4.38 -12.69
C ASP A 67 15.33 -4.10 -11.31
N PRO A 68 15.86 -3.11 -10.60
CA PRO A 68 15.42 -2.80 -9.25
C PRO A 68 14.03 -2.18 -9.24
N GLU A 69 13.24 -2.58 -8.24
CA GLU A 69 11.92 -2.03 -8.00
C GLU A 69 11.86 -1.51 -6.56
N TYR A 70 11.49 -0.26 -6.41
CA TYR A 70 11.39 0.43 -5.13
C TYR A 70 9.96 0.90 -4.88
N VAL A 71 9.73 1.55 -3.75
CA VAL A 71 8.40 2.10 -3.43
C VAL A 71 7.90 3.03 -4.54
N GLY A 72 8.75 3.93 -5.03
CA GLY A 72 8.38 4.83 -6.12
C GLY A 72 8.05 4.11 -7.43
N THR A 73 8.77 3.03 -7.73
CA THR A 73 8.51 2.20 -8.91
C THR A 73 7.10 1.60 -8.84
N VAL A 74 6.78 0.91 -7.74
CA VAL A 74 5.48 0.26 -7.57
C VAL A 74 4.35 1.29 -7.53
N ALA A 75 4.56 2.41 -6.86
CA ALA A 75 3.55 3.47 -6.78
C ALA A 75 3.16 4.03 -8.14
N LYS A 76 4.11 4.15 -9.05
CA LYS A 76 3.86 4.67 -10.40
C LYS A 76 3.37 3.61 -11.37
N ASP A 77 3.96 2.42 -11.34
CA ASP A 77 3.67 1.37 -12.32
C ASP A 77 2.42 0.57 -11.96
N ASN A 78 2.19 0.34 -10.68
CA ASN A 78 1.07 -0.44 -10.21
C ASN A 78 0.47 0.14 -8.92
N PRO A 79 -0.22 1.29 -9.02
CA PRO A 79 -0.80 1.96 -7.84
C PRO A 79 -1.85 1.11 -7.13
N GLN A 80 -2.56 0.22 -7.84
CA GLN A 80 -3.53 -0.69 -7.23
C GLN A 80 -2.85 -1.67 -6.27
N GLU A 81 -1.73 -2.24 -6.69
CA GLU A 81 -0.94 -3.13 -5.84
C GLU A 81 -0.39 -2.38 -4.63
N PHE A 82 0.07 -1.15 -4.84
CA PHE A 82 0.55 -0.31 -3.74
C PHE A 82 -0.53 -0.12 -2.67
N ILE A 83 -1.75 0.25 -3.08
CA ILE A 83 -2.87 0.42 -2.15
C ILE A 83 -3.18 -0.90 -1.45
N HIS A 84 -3.28 -2.00 -2.18
CA HIS A 84 -3.61 -3.31 -1.63
C HIS A 84 -2.59 -3.73 -0.56
N LYS A 85 -1.31 -3.68 -0.88
CA LYS A 85 -0.25 -4.10 0.05
C LYS A 85 -0.15 -3.18 1.26
N THR A 86 -0.35 -1.88 1.08
CA THR A 86 -0.33 -0.92 2.18
C THR A 86 -1.55 -1.12 3.08
N TRP A 87 -2.72 -1.33 2.49
CA TRP A 87 -3.98 -1.49 3.23
C TRP A 87 -3.99 -2.76 4.07
N VAL A 88 -3.64 -3.89 3.49
CA VAL A 88 -3.70 -5.19 4.18
C VAL A 88 -2.36 -5.65 4.76
N GLY A 89 -1.25 -5.04 4.34
CA GLY A 89 0.10 -5.44 4.77
C GLY A 89 0.60 -6.71 4.07
N GLN A 90 1.75 -7.20 4.54
CA GLN A 90 2.35 -8.45 4.07
C GLN A 90 2.87 -9.25 5.27
N PRO A 91 1.98 -10.01 5.93
CA PRO A 91 2.38 -10.74 7.14
C PRO A 91 3.39 -11.86 6.88
N GLY A 92 3.48 -12.35 5.63
CA GLY A 92 4.44 -13.39 5.25
C GLY A 92 5.83 -12.89 4.90
N SER A 93 6.07 -11.58 4.85
CA SER A 93 7.40 -11.03 4.59
C SER A 93 8.25 -11.03 5.86
N GLU A 94 9.58 -10.85 5.71
CA GLU A 94 10.51 -10.87 6.84
C GLU A 94 11.41 -9.62 6.80
N PRO A 95 11.20 -8.61 7.66
CA PRO A 95 10.11 -8.52 8.64
C PRO A 95 8.74 -8.30 7.99
N PRO A 96 7.64 -8.62 8.68
CA PRO A 96 6.31 -8.44 8.09
C PRO A 96 5.98 -6.96 7.89
N MET A 97 5.37 -6.64 6.74
CA MET A 97 4.89 -5.30 6.46
C MET A 97 3.59 -5.06 7.23
N PRO A 98 3.50 -3.99 8.05
CA PRO A 98 2.28 -3.72 8.81
C PRO A 98 1.12 -3.31 7.91
N SER A 99 -0.09 -3.64 8.36
CA SER A 99 -1.34 -3.26 7.70
C SER A 99 -1.79 -1.87 8.14
N ALA A 100 -2.07 -0.98 7.20
CA ALA A 100 -2.65 0.33 7.50
C ALA A 100 -4.04 0.18 8.12
N LEU A 101 -4.84 -0.78 7.63
CA LEU A 101 -6.17 -1.07 8.17
C LEU A 101 -6.09 -1.45 9.65
N VAL A 102 -5.20 -2.38 10.01
CA VAL A 102 -5.01 -2.82 11.39
C VAL A 102 -4.42 -1.70 12.25
N SER A 103 -3.60 -0.83 11.68
CA SER A 103 -3.01 0.33 12.36
C SER A 103 -3.99 1.48 12.61
N GLY A 104 -5.25 1.34 12.16
CA GLY A 104 -6.29 2.33 12.40
C GLY A 104 -6.36 3.45 11.36
N TRP A 105 -5.69 3.29 10.22
CA TRP A 105 -5.75 4.28 9.14
C TRP A 105 -7.07 4.16 8.37
N ASN A 106 -7.54 5.28 7.85
CA ASN A 106 -8.60 5.26 6.85
C ASN A 106 -7.98 5.13 5.44
N ILE A 107 -8.81 4.80 4.46
CA ILE A 107 -8.34 4.59 3.08
C ILE A 107 -7.78 5.88 2.47
N GLN A 108 -8.30 7.06 2.86
CA GLN A 108 -7.80 8.34 2.36
C GLN A 108 -6.32 8.55 2.72
N GLN A 109 -5.91 8.14 3.92
CA GLN A 109 -4.50 8.21 4.33
C GLN A 109 -3.61 7.35 3.43
N VAL A 110 -4.08 6.15 3.05
CA VAL A 110 -3.35 5.27 2.12
C VAL A 110 -3.24 5.90 0.74
N VAL A 111 -4.33 6.49 0.24
CA VAL A 111 -4.36 7.15 -1.08
C VAL A 111 -3.44 8.39 -1.09
N ASP A 112 -3.40 9.14 0.00
CA ASP A 112 -2.47 10.27 0.16
C ASP A 112 -1.00 9.79 0.18
N VAL A 113 -0.73 8.68 0.86
CA VAL A 113 0.61 8.06 0.86
C VAL A 113 1.00 7.59 -0.54
N LEU A 114 0.06 7.03 -1.31
CA LEU A 114 0.30 6.69 -2.71
C LEU A 114 0.73 7.92 -3.50
N ALA A 115 0.02 9.05 -3.35
CA ALA A 115 0.36 10.29 -4.04
C ALA A 115 1.78 10.76 -3.68
N TYR A 116 2.15 10.68 -2.41
CA TYR A 116 3.50 11.01 -1.97
C TYR A 116 4.54 10.01 -2.54
N ALA A 117 4.25 8.72 -2.48
CA ALA A 117 5.16 7.68 -2.99
C ALA A 117 5.43 7.82 -4.48
N GLN A 118 4.46 8.34 -5.25
CA GLN A 118 4.67 8.62 -6.68
C GLN A 118 5.66 9.75 -6.93
N THR A 119 6.01 10.55 -5.92
CA THR A 119 7.08 11.56 -6.01
C THR A 119 8.47 10.98 -5.74
N LEU A 120 8.55 9.77 -5.22
CA LEU A 120 9.82 9.13 -4.85
C LEU A 120 10.55 8.56 -6.08
N PRO A 121 11.88 8.39 -6.01
CA PRO A 121 12.66 7.84 -7.11
C PRO A 121 12.20 6.44 -7.52
N GLU A 122 12.24 6.17 -8.81
CA GLU A 122 11.98 4.83 -9.36
C GLU A 122 13.26 3.98 -9.39
N LYS A 123 14.41 4.63 -9.41
CA LYS A 123 15.72 3.97 -9.47
C LYS A 123 16.79 4.74 -8.70
#